data_a87f1ae7cca65860b04ef274b34423e3
#
_entry.id   a87f1ae7cca65860b04ef274b34423e3
#
_cell.length_a   1.000
_cell.length_b   1.000
_cell.length_c   1.000
_cell.angle_alpha   90.00
_cell.angle_beta   90.00
_cell.angle_gamma   90.00
#
_symmetry.space_group_name_H-M   'P 1'
#
loop_
_entity.id
_entity.type
_entity.pdbx_description
1 polymer ?
#
loop_
_entity_poly.entity_id
_entity_poly.type
_entity_poly.pdbx_seq_one_letter_code
_entity_poly.pdbx_strand_id
1 'polypeptide(L)'
;MEARANLIFQIPSISVVDHMFASELNGLKVFAAGMKVVGNVVDEVIDTQAYTLTDLELKLEKGAARMIFGEKFTFGSPTVRVPVSAIDKIGDAVILKFTIDQLKEHVQKT
;
A
#
# COMPACT_ATOMS: atom_id res chain seq x y z
N MET A 1 6.91 -28.51 -16.74
CA MET A 1 6.54 -28.34 -16.49
C MET A 1 5.32 -28.13 -16.56
N GLU A 2 4.64 -28.32 -16.69
CA GLU A 2 3.50 -28.19 -16.69
C GLU A 2 2.87 -28.22 -15.51
N ALA A 3 3.38 -28.56 -14.65
CA ALA A 3 2.87 -28.59 -13.39
C ALA A 3 2.35 -27.31 -13.04
N ARG A 4 2.92 -26.29 -13.55
CA ARG A 4 2.51 -25.12 -13.20
C ARG A 4 1.23 -24.80 -13.61
N ALA A 5 0.81 -25.27 -14.60
CA ALA A 5 -0.45 -24.97 -15.09
C ALA A 5 -1.46 -25.38 -14.10
N ASN A 6 -1.24 -26.45 -13.46
CA ASN A 6 -2.18 -26.88 -12.54
C ASN A 6 -2.30 -26.04 -11.39
N LEU A 7 -1.28 -25.38 -11.01
CA LEU A 7 -1.38 -24.61 -9.89
C LEU A 7 -2.40 -23.57 -10.02
N ILE A 8 -2.62 -23.15 -11.18
CA ILE A 8 -3.53 -22.12 -11.41
C ILE A 8 -4.87 -22.45 -10.97
N PHE A 9 -5.25 -23.65 -11.12
CA PHE A 9 -6.54 -23.96 -10.76
C PHE A 9 -6.78 -23.87 -9.36
N GLN A 10 -5.80 -24.01 -8.59
CA GLN A 10 -6.04 -24.05 -7.24
C GLN A 10 -6.21 -22.71 -6.71
N ILE A 11 -6.03 -21.73 -7.43
CA ILE A 11 -6.16 -20.44 -6.93
C ILE A 11 -7.54 -20.08 -6.83
N PRO A 12 -8.09 -20.02 -5.73
CA PRO A 12 -9.48 -19.78 -5.58
C PRO A 12 -9.71 -18.35 -5.79
N SER A 13 -10.71 -17.85 -5.34
CA SER A 13 -11.13 -16.54 -5.57
C SER A 13 -10.43 -15.51 -4.76
N ILE A 14 -9.20 -15.74 -4.43
CA ILE A 14 -8.51 -14.81 -3.67
C ILE A 14 -8.12 -13.65 -4.48
N SER A 15 -8.12 -12.47 -3.94
CA SER A 15 -7.75 -11.30 -4.68
C SER A 15 -6.26 -11.02 -4.67
N VAL A 16 -5.48 -11.83 -4.00
CA VAL A 16 -4.04 -11.65 -3.97
C VAL A 16 -3.43 -12.18 -5.26
N VAL A 17 -2.48 -11.46 -5.81
CA VAL A 17 -1.82 -11.89 -7.03
C VAL A 17 -0.34 -12.02 -6.78
N ASP A 18 0.33 -12.86 -7.57
CA ASP A 18 1.75 -13.09 -7.41
C ASP A 18 2.59 -12.00 -8.04
N HIS A 19 2.12 -11.38 -9.06
CA HIS A 19 2.85 -10.29 -9.69
C HIS A 19 1.87 -9.37 -10.41
N MET A 20 2.30 -8.15 -10.65
CA MET A 20 1.50 -7.18 -11.34
C MET A 20 2.42 -6.13 -11.91
N PHE A 21 1.96 -5.37 -12.86
CA PHE A 21 2.73 -4.27 -13.38
C PHE A 21 2.71 -3.13 -12.37
N ALA A 22 3.81 -2.40 -12.28
CA ALA A 22 3.87 -1.28 -11.37
C ALA A 22 2.75 -0.28 -11.63
N SER A 23 2.38 -0.10 -12.88
CA SER A 23 1.30 0.82 -13.19
C SER A 23 -0.03 0.41 -12.59
N GLU A 24 -0.20 -0.87 -12.29
CA GLU A 24 -1.45 -1.34 -11.70
C GLU A 24 -1.53 -1.00 -10.23
N LEU A 25 -0.43 -0.63 -9.61
CA LEU A 25 -0.45 -0.23 -8.23
C LEU A 25 -1.01 1.18 -8.08
N ASN A 26 -0.80 2.02 -9.08
CA ASN A 26 -1.25 3.39 -8.99
C ASN A 26 -2.76 3.46 -8.91
N GLY A 27 -3.23 4.21 -7.95
CA GLY A 27 -4.67 4.38 -7.77
C GLY A 27 -5.31 3.35 -6.87
N LEU A 28 -4.60 2.29 -6.49
CA LEU A 28 -5.20 1.30 -5.63
C LEU A 28 -5.49 1.92 -4.28
N LYS A 29 -6.63 1.55 -3.71
CA LYS A 29 -7.00 2.03 -2.41
C LYS A 29 -6.16 1.31 -1.36
N VAL A 30 -5.79 2.00 -0.31
CA VAL A 30 -4.95 1.45 0.74
C VAL A 30 -5.75 1.44 2.04
N PHE A 31 -5.76 0.27 2.69
CA PHE A 31 -6.44 0.12 3.97
C PHE A 31 -5.42 -0.24 5.04
N ALA A 32 -5.59 0.29 6.22
CA ALA A 32 -4.80 -0.10 7.36
C ALA A 32 -5.39 -1.36 7.95
N ALA A 33 -4.71 -1.95 8.91
CA ALA A 33 -5.25 -3.09 9.62
C ALA A 33 -6.58 -2.66 10.24
N GLY A 34 -7.55 -3.52 10.20
CA GLY A 34 -8.89 -3.17 10.64
C GLY A 34 -9.73 -2.57 9.54
N MET A 35 -9.21 -2.56 8.33
CA MET A 35 -9.93 -2.08 7.14
C MET A 35 -10.31 -0.61 7.18
N LYS A 36 -9.49 0.20 7.81
CA LYS A 36 -9.71 1.64 7.79
C LYS A 36 -9.02 2.23 6.60
N VAL A 37 -9.67 3.11 5.87
CA VAL A 37 -9.12 3.69 4.66
C VAL A 37 -7.96 4.61 5.00
N VAL A 38 -6.84 4.44 4.33
CA VAL A 38 -5.68 5.28 4.51
C VAL A 38 -5.58 6.27 3.36
N GLY A 39 -5.77 5.81 2.15
CA GLY A 39 -5.64 6.66 0.98
C GLY A 39 -5.48 5.85 -0.26
N ASN A 40 -4.69 6.37 -1.20
CA ASN A 40 -4.46 5.69 -2.47
C ASN A 40 -2.99 5.72 -2.82
N VAL A 41 -2.54 4.73 -3.56
CA VAL A 41 -1.17 4.69 -4.05
C VAL A 41 -1.04 5.71 -5.18
N VAL A 42 -0.04 6.56 -5.10
CA VAL A 42 0.20 7.53 -6.16
C VAL A 42 1.53 7.29 -6.86
N ASP A 43 2.46 6.60 -6.20
CA ASP A 43 3.74 6.35 -6.85
C ASP A 43 4.47 5.22 -6.13
N GLU A 44 5.51 4.70 -6.76
CA GLU A 44 6.33 3.65 -6.22
C GLU A 44 7.77 4.12 -6.16
N VAL A 45 8.49 3.73 -5.12
CA VAL A 45 9.89 4.11 -4.95
C VAL A 45 10.75 2.88 -5.21
N ILE A 46 11.68 3.00 -6.10
CA ILE A 46 12.52 1.89 -6.51
C ILE A 46 13.97 2.17 -6.19
N ASP A 47 14.64 1.19 -5.61
CA ASP A 47 16.07 1.28 -5.39
C ASP A 47 16.71 0.88 -6.72
N THR A 48 17.37 1.81 -7.38
CA THR A 48 17.89 1.56 -8.71
C THR A 48 19.15 0.74 -8.71
N GLN A 49 19.75 0.50 -7.55
CA GLN A 49 20.91 -0.36 -7.50
C GLN A 49 20.50 -1.81 -7.26
N ALA A 50 19.52 -2.02 -6.43
CA ALA A 50 19.00 -3.36 -6.16
C ALA A 50 17.89 -3.74 -7.11
N TYR A 51 17.35 -2.79 -7.85
CA TYR A 51 16.22 -3.00 -8.76
C TYR A 51 15.01 -3.53 -8.03
N THR A 52 14.76 -3.01 -6.84
CA THR A 52 13.63 -3.49 -6.04
C THR A 52 12.75 -2.34 -5.61
N LEU A 53 11.50 -2.64 -5.41
CA LEU A 53 10.54 -1.70 -4.87
C LEU A 53 10.80 -1.59 -3.37
N THR A 54 10.98 -0.40 -2.88
CA THR A 54 11.27 -0.21 -1.45
C THR A 54 10.12 0.42 -0.70
N ASP A 55 9.38 1.29 -1.34
CA ASP A 55 8.30 2.00 -0.68
C ASP A 55 7.17 2.28 -1.63
N LEU A 56 6.02 2.56 -1.09
CA LEU A 56 4.92 3.10 -1.86
C LEU A 56 4.66 4.52 -1.37
N GLU A 57 4.35 5.42 -2.30
CA GLU A 57 3.97 6.75 -1.91
C GLU A 57 2.46 6.79 -1.93
N LEU A 58 1.87 7.23 -0.85
CA LEU A 58 0.42 7.25 -0.69
C LEU A 58 -0.06 8.68 -0.54
N LYS A 59 -1.20 8.95 -1.17
CA LYS A 59 -1.88 10.21 -0.96
C LYS A 59 -2.90 9.92 0.11
N LEU A 60 -2.81 10.57 1.24
CA LEU A 60 -3.66 10.25 2.37
C LEU A 60 -5.05 10.84 2.23
N GLU A 61 -6.00 10.06 2.69
CA GLU A 61 -7.36 10.50 2.78
C GLU A 61 -7.43 11.43 4.00
N LYS A 62 -8.39 12.35 4.00
CA LYS A 62 -8.43 13.38 5.01
C LYS A 62 -8.46 12.88 6.44
N GLY A 63 -9.27 11.90 6.71
CA GLY A 63 -9.36 11.37 8.06
C GLY A 63 -8.06 10.73 8.51
N ALA A 64 -7.41 9.99 7.62
CA ALA A 64 -6.13 9.37 7.93
C ALA A 64 -5.07 10.44 8.14
N ALA A 65 -5.09 11.50 7.33
CA ALA A 65 -4.12 12.56 7.47
C ALA A 65 -4.24 13.22 8.83
N ARG A 66 -5.44 13.41 9.31
CA ARG A 66 -5.62 14.01 10.61
C ARG A 66 -5.13 13.09 11.72
N MET A 67 -5.34 11.81 11.57
CA MET A 67 -4.88 10.87 12.57
C MET A 67 -3.37 10.76 12.61
N ILE A 68 -2.73 10.87 11.46
CA ILE A 68 -1.28 10.75 11.38
C ILE A 68 -0.58 12.06 11.72
N PHE A 69 -1.08 13.17 11.21
CA PHE A 69 -0.42 14.47 11.40
C PHE A 69 -1.07 15.35 12.46
N GLY A 70 -2.21 14.97 12.98
CA GLY A 70 -2.87 15.70 14.05
C GLY A 70 -4.02 16.53 13.55
N GLU A 71 -4.80 16.98 14.51
CA GLU A 71 -6.00 17.73 14.20
C GLU A 71 -5.74 19.06 13.52
N LYS A 72 -4.54 19.56 13.61
CA LYS A 72 -4.26 20.86 13.02
C LYS A 72 -4.12 20.81 11.53
N PHE A 73 -4.01 19.61 10.96
CA PHE A 73 -3.90 19.51 9.54
C PHE A 73 -5.24 19.87 8.93
N THR A 74 -5.31 20.94 8.19
CA THR A 74 -6.59 21.48 7.76
C THR A 74 -6.84 21.44 6.27
N PHE A 75 -5.85 21.32 5.46
CA PHE A 75 -6.11 21.25 4.03
C PHE A 75 -5.01 20.54 3.29
N GLY A 76 -5.32 20.20 2.06
CA GLY A 76 -4.39 19.49 1.23
C GLY A 76 -4.58 17.99 1.37
N SER A 77 -3.83 17.26 0.59
CA SER A 77 -3.82 15.82 0.64
C SER A 77 -2.36 15.43 0.69
N PRO A 78 -1.81 15.28 1.89
CA PRO A 78 -0.38 15.03 1.99
C PRO A 78 -0.04 13.66 1.46
N THR A 79 1.20 13.51 1.00
CA THR A 79 1.69 12.23 0.58
C THR A 79 2.70 11.76 1.60
N VAL A 80 2.75 10.46 1.81
CA VAL A 80 3.70 9.84 2.71
C VAL A 80 4.27 8.61 2.06
N ARG A 81 5.43 8.17 2.51
CA ARG A 81 6.03 6.93 2.06
C ARG A 81 5.81 5.86 3.10
N VAL A 82 5.45 4.70 2.64
CA VAL A 82 5.27 3.55 3.51
C VAL A 82 6.17 2.45 2.97
N PRO A 83 7.02 1.86 3.80
CA PRO A 83 7.94 0.83 3.31
C PRO A 83 7.17 -0.43 2.91
N VAL A 84 7.70 -1.16 1.96
CA VAL A 84 7.02 -2.36 1.51
C VAL A 84 6.90 -3.38 2.63
N SER A 85 7.76 -3.31 3.65
CA SER A 85 7.65 -4.20 4.78
C SER A 85 6.38 -3.98 5.59
N ALA A 86 5.71 -2.86 5.39
CA ALA A 86 4.46 -2.57 6.07
C ALA A 86 3.25 -3.14 5.34
N ILE A 87 3.46 -3.73 4.17
CA ILE A 87 2.36 -4.26 3.37
C ILE A 87 2.08 -5.70 3.73
N ASP A 88 0.83 -5.99 4.02
CA ASP A 88 0.41 -7.35 4.30
C ASP A 88 0.09 -8.07 3.00
N LYS A 89 -0.69 -7.47 2.14
CA LYS A 89 -1.00 -8.08 0.86
C LYS A 89 -1.46 -7.05 -0.15
N ILE A 90 -1.33 -7.37 -1.42
CA ILE A 90 -1.76 -6.54 -2.51
C ILE A 90 -2.63 -7.39 -3.42
N GLY A 91 -3.74 -6.85 -3.81
CA GLY A 91 -4.65 -7.49 -4.76
C GLY A 91 -5.46 -6.38 -5.40
N ASP A 92 -6.74 -6.35 -5.16
CA ASP A 92 -7.59 -5.27 -5.65
C ASP A 92 -7.36 -4.01 -4.83
N ALA A 93 -6.69 -4.14 -3.71
CA ALA A 93 -6.36 -3.02 -2.84
C ALA A 93 -5.07 -3.38 -2.12
N VAL A 94 -4.48 -2.42 -1.45
CA VAL A 94 -3.29 -2.65 -0.65
C VAL A 94 -3.73 -2.70 0.80
N ILE A 95 -3.38 -3.77 1.50
CA ILE A 95 -3.71 -3.92 2.92
C ILE A 95 -2.42 -3.85 3.70
N LEU A 96 -2.38 -2.96 4.67
CA LEU A 96 -1.18 -2.79 5.49
C LEU A 96 -1.25 -3.63 6.76
N LYS A 97 -0.10 -3.90 7.34
CA LYS A 97 -0.03 -4.69 8.56
C LYS A 97 -0.41 -3.91 9.79
N PHE A 98 -0.35 -2.59 9.72
CA PHE A 98 -0.48 -1.74 10.88
C PHE A 98 -1.80 -0.99 10.89
N THR A 99 -2.26 -0.63 12.07
CA THR A 99 -3.41 0.27 12.23
C THR A 99 -2.94 1.68 11.89
N ILE A 100 -3.86 2.60 11.74
CA ILE A 100 -3.48 3.98 11.42
C ILE A 100 -2.63 4.55 12.55
N ASP A 101 -2.94 4.24 13.80
CA ASP A 101 -2.15 4.75 14.90
C ASP A 101 -0.72 4.24 14.83
N GLN A 102 -0.55 2.99 14.46
CA GLN A 102 0.78 2.43 14.33
C GLN A 102 1.52 2.99 13.15
N LEU A 103 0.79 3.40 12.12
CA LEU A 103 1.42 3.94 10.93
C LEU A 103 2.17 5.24 11.20
N LYS A 104 1.79 5.96 12.23
CA LYS A 104 2.47 7.21 12.52
C LYS A 104 3.97 7.01 12.64
N GLU A 105 4.38 5.85 13.10
CA GLU A 105 5.79 5.59 13.33
C GLU A 105 6.48 4.94 12.16
N HIS A 106 5.73 4.59 11.13
CA HIS A 106 6.28 3.88 9.99
C HIS A 106 6.18 4.64 8.68
N VAL A 107 5.64 5.85 8.68
CA VAL A 107 5.52 6.62 7.46
C VAL A 107 6.55 7.73 7.43
N GLN A 108 6.95 8.09 6.21
CA GLN A 108 7.81 9.23 6.02
C GLN A 108 7.08 10.25 5.20
N LYS A 109 7.07 11.47 5.70
CA LYS A 109 6.38 12.52 4.99
C LYS A 109 7.22 12.88 3.78
N THR A 110 6.63 13.02 2.64
CA THR A 110 7.37 13.37 1.42
C THR A 110 7.12 14.79 0.95
#